data_67876cc33d507125926bbd7a565d2357
#
_entry.id   67876cc33d507125926bbd7a565d2357
#
_cell.length_a   1.000
_cell.length_b   1.000
_cell.length_c   1.000
_cell.angle_alpha   90.00
_cell.angle_beta   90.00
_cell.angle_gamma   90.00
#
_symmetry.space_group_name_H-M   'P 1'
#
loop_
_entity.id
_entity.type
_entity.pdbx_description
1 polymer ?
#
loop_
_entity_poly.entity_id
_entity_poly.type
_entity_poly.pdbx_seq_one_letter_code
_entity_poly.pdbx_strand_id
1 'polypeptide(L)'
;MAHIFAELYSVPEAIRKGYFKVKILELLLFLSAFPVQAAQPQHSYPQAQVQLAEQIGAYLLENTERRLTVAELSLRFGASATRINSSFPGVYGMSPAAFLRAQKMHGAARLLRQTDRTVLDIAGQFGYDNGSKFAKAFRDVIGVSPNAYRSGIDCDSCAPEAPAV
;
A
#
# COMPACT_ATOMS: atom_id res chain seq x y z
N MET A 1 -16.91 -21.25 4.14
CA MET A 1 -16.86 -19.91 3.57
C MET A 1 -17.17 -19.84 2.06
N ALA A 2 -16.84 -20.86 1.26
CA ALA A 2 -17.18 -20.85 -0.19
C ALA A 2 -18.68 -20.83 -0.52
N HIS A 3 -19.56 -21.26 0.38
CA HIS A 3 -21.01 -21.37 0.14
C HIS A 3 -21.73 -20.00 0.05
N ILE A 4 -21.27 -19.00 0.82
CA ILE A 4 -21.93 -17.68 0.89
C ILE A 4 -21.83 -16.92 -0.43
N PHE A 5 -20.72 -17.09 -1.18
CA PHE A 5 -20.53 -16.42 -2.46
C PHE A 5 -21.21 -17.12 -3.63
N ALA A 6 -21.40 -18.44 -3.57
CA ALA A 6 -22.10 -19.20 -4.62
C ALA A 6 -23.58 -18.79 -4.74
N GLU A 7 -24.24 -18.47 -3.62
CA GLU A 7 -25.63 -18.01 -3.60
C GLU A 7 -25.84 -16.63 -4.25
N LEU A 8 -24.81 -15.76 -4.21
CA LEU A 8 -24.90 -14.41 -4.76
C LEU A 8 -25.14 -14.38 -6.29
N TYR A 9 -24.67 -15.40 -6.99
CA TYR A 9 -24.80 -15.51 -8.45
C TYR A 9 -26.04 -16.27 -8.89
N SER A 10 -26.71 -17.00 -7.99
CA SER A 10 -27.94 -17.76 -8.28
C SER A 10 -29.22 -16.93 -8.18
N VAL A 11 -29.13 -15.69 -7.68
CA VAL A 11 -30.28 -14.80 -7.44
C VAL A 11 -30.72 -14.09 -8.73
N PRO A 12 -32.04 -14.04 -9.04
CA PRO A 12 -32.58 -13.29 -10.18
C PRO A 12 -32.13 -11.83 -10.20
N GLU A 13 -31.85 -11.30 -11.39
CA GLU A 13 -31.26 -9.97 -11.57
C GLU A 13 -32.09 -8.85 -10.94
N ALA A 14 -33.40 -8.97 -10.97
CA ALA A 14 -34.34 -7.96 -10.44
C ALA A 14 -34.17 -7.69 -8.94
N ILE A 15 -33.77 -8.69 -8.16
CA ILE A 15 -33.62 -8.57 -6.69
C ILE A 15 -32.13 -8.62 -6.25
N ARG A 16 -31.21 -8.84 -7.17
CA ARG A 16 -29.77 -9.00 -6.89
C ARG A 16 -29.18 -7.84 -6.09
N LYS A 17 -29.49 -6.59 -6.46
CA LYS A 17 -29.01 -5.38 -5.75
C LYS A 17 -29.48 -5.33 -4.29
N GLY A 18 -30.73 -5.70 -4.02
CA GLY A 18 -31.27 -5.77 -2.65
C GLY A 18 -30.63 -6.91 -1.85
N TYR A 19 -30.49 -8.07 -2.45
CA TYR A 19 -29.87 -9.23 -1.85
C TYR A 19 -28.40 -8.98 -1.47
N PHE A 20 -27.63 -8.32 -2.34
CA PHE A 20 -26.24 -7.90 -2.03
C PHE A 20 -26.17 -7.01 -0.78
N LYS A 21 -27.06 -6.03 -0.65
CA LYS A 21 -27.09 -5.16 0.53
C LYS A 21 -27.32 -5.94 1.81
N VAL A 22 -28.26 -6.88 1.79
CA VAL A 22 -28.58 -7.72 2.95
C VAL A 22 -27.39 -8.62 3.30
N LYS A 23 -26.74 -9.21 2.30
CA LYS A 23 -25.55 -10.08 2.52
C LYS A 23 -24.35 -9.33 3.04
N ILE A 24 -24.15 -8.08 2.62
CA ILE A 24 -23.11 -7.21 3.18
C ILE A 24 -23.40 -6.91 4.65
N LEU A 25 -24.65 -6.58 5.00
CA LEU A 25 -25.04 -6.34 6.38
C LEU A 25 -24.88 -7.59 7.24
N GLU A 26 -25.29 -8.77 6.74
CA GLU A 26 -25.08 -10.04 7.41
C GLU A 26 -23.58 -10.32 7.66
N LEU A 27 -22.72 -10.08 6.66
CA LEU A 27 -21.29 -10.23 6.79
C LEU A 27 -20.69 -9.26 7.83
N LEU A 28 -21.14 -8.01 7.83
CA LEU A 28 -20.69 -7.00 8.80
C LEU A 28 -21.13 -7.37 10.22
N LEU A 29 -22.36 -7.85 10.41
CA LEU A 29 -22.85 -8.35 11.69
C LEU A 29 -22.07 -9.58 12.15
N PHE A 30 -21.78 -10.51 11.23
CA PHE A 30 -20.97 -11.68 11.52
C PHE A 30 -19.55 -11.28 11.94
N LEU A 31 -18.91 -10.36 11.22
CA LEU A 31 -17.58 -9.85 11.55
C LEU A 31 -17.58 -9.08 12.88
N SER A 32 -18.65 -8.36 13.22
CA SER A 32 -18.77 -7.66 14.50
C SER A 32 -18.96 -8.58 15.70
N ALA A 33 -19.52 -9.79 15.47
CA ALA A 33 -19.69 -10.82 16.50
C ALA A 33 -18.39 -11.59 16.81
N PHE A 34 -17.40 -11.55 15.91
CA PHE A 34 -16.07 -12.05 16.25
C PHE A 34 -15.34 -11.01 17.07
N PRO A 35 -14.97 -11.29 18.33
CA PRO A 35 -14.00 -10.46 19.00
C PRO A 35 -12.76 -10.48 18.09
N VAL A 36 -12.43 -9.35 17.51
CA VAL A 36 -11.10 -9.15 16.93
C VAL A 36 -10.18 -9.28 18.14
N GLN A 37 -9.78 -10.50 18.46
CA GLN A 37 -8.55 -10.68 19.18
C GLN A 37 -7.54 -10.06 18.22
N ALA A 38 -7.20 -8.79 18.49
CA ALA A 38 -6.04 -8.19 17.88
C ALA A 38 -4.97 -9.24 18.03
N ALA A 39 -4.61 -9.89 16.90
CA ALA A 39 -3.51 -10.82 16.89
C ALA A 39 -2.38 -10.02 17.51
N GLN A 40 -2.13 -10.27 18.80
CA GLN A 40 -1.02 -9.63 19.47
C GLN A 40 0.16 -10.03 18.59
N PRO A 41 0.82 -9.07 17.96
CA PRO A 41 1.99 -9.42 17.17
C PRO A 41 2.88 -10.21 18.12
N GLN A 42 3.18 -11.48 17.77
CA GLN A 42 3.95 -12.39 18.62
C GLN A 42 5.37 -11.86 18.93
N HIS A 43 5.68 -10.67 18.39
CA HIS A 43 6.82 -9.85 18.72
C HIS A 43 6.28 -8.54 19.31
N SER A 44 6.16 -8.48 20.63
CA SER A 44 5.90 -7.24 21.37
C SER A 44 7.10 -6.32 21.19
N TYR A 45 7.14 -5.56 20.11
CA TYR A 45 8.12 -4.49 19.98
C TYR A 45 7.85 -3.48 21.10
N PRO A 46 8.91 -3.00 21.79
CA PRO A 46 8.76 -1.93 22.76
C PRO A 46 7.99 -0.77 22.13
N GLN A 47 7.02 -0.23 22.84
CA GLN A 47 6.13 0.85 22.33
C GLN A 47 6.91 2.01 21.70
N ALA A 48 8.09 2.33 22.26
CA ALA A 48 9.01 3.31 21.69
C ALA A 48 9.55 2.96 20.28
N GLN A 49 9.62 1.67 19.94
CA GLN A 49 10.02 1.25 18.59
C GLN A 49 8.87 1.36 17.59
N VAL A 50 7.66 1.07 18.03
CA VAL A 50 6.44 1.23 17.22
C VAL A 50 6.24 2.71 16.92
N GLN A 51 6.29 3.58 17.93
CA GLN A 51 6.17 5.03 17.76
C GLN A 51 7.23 5.60 16.82
N LEU A 52 8.47 5.16 16.93
CA LEU A 52 9.54 5.57 16.02
C LEU A 52 9.22 5.17 14.57
N ALA A 53 8.77 3.94 14.35
CA ALA A 53 8.43 3.47 13.00
C ALA A 53 7.24 4.24 12.42
N GLU A 54 6.20 4.53 13.20
CA GLU A 54 5.04 5.33 12.80
C GLU A 54 5.44 6.76 12.43
N GLN A 55 6.27 7.42 13.24
CA GLN A 55 6.77 8.76 12.95
C GLN A 55 7.60 8.80 11.67
N ILE A 56 8.45 7.79 11.44
CA ILE A 56 9.21 7.67 10.20
C ILE A 56 8.26 7.42 9.04
N GLY A 57 7.27 6.55 9.18
CA GLY A 57 6.27 6.27 8.14
C GLY A 57 5.50 7.52 7.72
N ALA A 58 5.00 8.30 8.67
CA ALA A 58 4.33 9.57 8.40
C ALA A 58 5.25 10.55 7.66
N TYR A 59 6.50 10.70 8.10
CA TYR A 59 7.46 11.57 7.44
C TYR A 59 7.79 11.12 6.00
N LEU A 60 7.88 9.82 5.75
CA LEU A 60 8.10 9.27 4.41
C LEU A 60 6.91 9.57 3.47
N LEU A 61 5.68 9.50 3.99
CA LEU A 61 4.47 9.83 3.23
C LEU A 61 4.40 11.30 2.84
N GLU A 62 4.80 12.20 3.73
CA GLU A 62 4.84 13.65 3.46
C GLU A 62 5.94 14.05 2.46
N ASN A 63 6.98 13.22 2.31
CA ASN A 63 8.16 13.53 1.51
C ASN A 63 8.38 12.54 0.35
N THR A 64 7.31 12.06 -0.25
CA THR A 64 7.39 11.08 -1.35
C THR A 64 8.10 11.58 -2.60
N GLU A 65 8.21 12.88 -2.81
CA GLU A 65 8.92 13.47 -3.96
C GLU A 65 10.44 13.43 -3.80
N ARG A 66 10.93 13.39 -2.55
CA ARG A 66 12.36 13.46 -2.23
C ARG A 66 12.99 12.06 -2.18
N ARG A 67 14.29 12.01 -2.46
CA ARG A 67 15.09 10.83 -2.19
C ARG A 67 15.57 10.91 -0.73
N LEU A 68 15.01 10.08 0.14
CA LEU A 68 15.38 10.01 1.54
C LEU A 68 16.28 8.80 1.79
N THR A 69 17.33 9.01 2.58
CA THR A 69 18.27 7.97 2.99
C THR A 69 18.08 7.61 4.46
N VAL A 70 18.50 6.41 4.85
CA VAL A 70 18.45 6.00 6.27
C VAL A 70 19.34 6.91 7.14
N ALA A 71 20.42 7.46 6.59
CA ALA A 71 21.27 8.42 7.29
C ALA A 71 20.52 9.71 7.64
N GLU A 72 19.74 10.26 6.70
CA GLU A 72 18.91 11.44 6.95
C GLU A 72 17.81 11.14 7.99
N LEU A 73 17.19 9.97 7.93
CA LEU A 73 16.22 9.53 8.94
C LEU A 73 16.89 9.42 10.32
N SER A 74 18.10 8.86 10.38
CA SER A 74 18.88 8.73 11.63
C SER A 74 19.14 10.10 12.28
N LEU A 75 19.57 11.07 11.49
CA LEU A 75 19.80 12.45 11.95
C LEU A 75 18.51 13.12 12.43
N ARG A 76 17.44 12.97 11.68
CA ARG A 76 16.17 13.64 11.99
C ARG A 76 15.48 13.08 13.23
N PHE A 77 15.48 11.76 13.39
CA PHE A 77 14.77 11.10 14.49
C PHE A 77 15.68 10.73 15.67
N GLY A 78 16.97 11.05 15.62
CA GLY A 78 17.92 10.74 16.69
C GLY A 78 18.05 9.23 16.96
N ALA A 79 17.82 8.41 15.94
CA ALA A 79 17.86 6.96 16.04
C ALA A 79 18.95 6.37 15.15
N SER A 80 19.65 5.34 15.63
CA SER A 80 20.66 4.68 14.81
C SER A 80 20.04 3.96 13.61
N ALA A 81 20.80 3.86 12.51
CA ALA A 81 20.38 3.12 11.31
C ALA A 81 19.96 1.69 11.62
N THR A 82 20.64 1.02 12.54
CA THR A 82 20.29 -0.32 13.00
C THR A 82 18.92 -0.34 13.65
N ARG A 83 18.63 0.63 14.53
CA ARG A 83 17.34 0.73 15.22
C ARG A 83 16.19 0.99 14.23
N ILE A 84 16.40 1.87 13.26
CA ILE A 84 15.43 2.14 12.20
C ILE A 84 15.16 0.88 11.38
N ASN A 85 16.22 0.21 10.92
CA ASN A 85 16.10 -0.99 10.08
C ASN A 85 15.54 -2.21 10.83
N SER A 86 15.59 -2.25 12.16
CA SER A 86 14.98 -3.32 12.95
C SER A 86 13.53 -3.00 13.33
N SER A 87 13.22 -1.74 13.68
CA SER A 87 11.87 -1.33 14.13
C SER A 87 10.87 -1.23 12.99
N PHE A 88 11.29 -0.63 11.88
CA PHE A 88 10.39 -0.31 10.77
C PHE A 88 9.77 -1.55 10.11
N PRO A 89 10.53 -2.63 9.80
CA PRO A 89 9.95 -3.87 9.27
C PRO A 89 8.98 -4.56 10.23
N GLY A 90 9.17 -4.36 11.54
CA GLY A 90 8.26 -4.92 12.54
C GLY A 90 6.85 -4.34 12.49
N VAL A 91 6.72 -3.08 12.04
CA VAL A 91 5.43 -2.37 11.94
C VAL A 91 4.88 -2.44 10.51
N TYR A 92 5.72 -2.19 9.52
CA TYR A 92 5.32 -2.07 8.11
C TYR A 92 5.64 -3.30 7.26
N GLY A 93 6.24 -4.35 7.80
CA GLY A 93 6.61 -5.56 7.07
C GLY A 93 7.74 -5.39 6.04
N MET A 94 8.28 -4.18 5.89
CA MET A 94 9.30 -3.85 4.88
C MET A 94 10.26 -2.76 5.35
N SER A 95 11.38 -2.59 4.67
CA SER A 95 12.34 -1.53 5.00
C SER A 95 11.80 -0.13 4.64
N PRO A 96 12.30 0.96 5.30
CA PRO A 96 11.91 2.34 4.97
C PRO A 96 12.09 2.68 3.48
N ALA A 97 13.17 2.20 2.86
CA ALA A 97 13.43 2.42 1.44
C ALA A 97 12.43 1.70 0.53
N ALA A 98 12.03 0.47 0.88
CA ALA A 98 11.01 -0.28 0.15
C ALA A 98 9.63 0.38 0.30
N PHE A 99 9.29 0.82 1.50
CA PHE A 99 8.05 1.53 1.79
C PHE A 99 7.96 2.83 0.97
N LEU A 100 8.99 3.68 1.01
CA LEU A 100 9.02 4.92 0.23
C LEU A 100 8.91 4.64 -1.28
N ARG A 101 9.57 3.59 -1.77
CA ARG A 101 9.46 3.17 -3.18
C ARG A 101 8.03 2.78 -3.53
N ALA A 102 7.37 1.98 -2.70
CA ALA A 102 5.99 1.58 -2.92
C ALA A 102 5.06 2.81 -2.95
N GLN A 103 5.19 3.74 -2.00
CA GLN A 103 4.38 4.97 -1.96
C GLN A 103 4.59 5.84 -3.20
N LYS A 104 5.84 5.99 -3.68
CA LYS A 104 6.14 6.68 -4.94
C LYS A 104 5.43 6.04 -6.13
N MET A 105 5.47 4.72 -6.24
CA MET A 105 4.84 4.01 -7.37
C MET A 105 3.31 4.09 -7.32
N HIS A 106 2.70 4.01 -6.14
CA HIS A 106 1.26 4.22 -5.99
C HIS A 106 0.84 5.67 -6.31
N GLY A 107 1.65 6.66 -5.89
CA GLY A 107 1.45 8.06 -6.28
C GLY A 107 1.54 8.25 -7.79
N ALA A 108 2.56 7.68 -8.42
CA ALA A 108 2.74 7.72 -9.87
C ALA A 108 1.59 7.03 -10.62
N ALA A 109 1.10 5.88 -10.13
CA ALA A 109 -0.03 5.17 -10.70
C ALA A 109 -1.31 6.04 -10.73
N ARG A 110 -1.57 6.77 -9.64
CA ARG A 110 -2.69 7.74 -9.60
C ARG A 110 -2.55 8.82 -10.66
N LEU A 111 -1.36 9.44 -10.79
CA LEU A 111 -1.12 10.48 -11.79
C LEU A 111 -1.20 9.94 -13.23
N LEU A 112 -0.75 8.72 -13.48
CA LEU A 112 -0.86 8.07 -14.78
C LEU A 112 -2.31 7.89 -15.24
N ARG A 113 -3.26 7.66 -14.31
CA ARG A 113 -4.68 7.53 -14.61
C ARG A 113 -5.44 8.85 -14.63
N GLN A 114 -5.00 9.84 -13.86
CA GLN A 114 -5.73 11.08 -13.65
C GLN A 114 -5.26 12.22 -14.56
N THR A 115 -4.11 12.07 -15.22
CA THR A 115 -3.49 13.14 -16.02
C THR A 115 -2.91 12.60 -17.33
N ASP A 116 -2.80 13.50 -18.33
CA ASP A 116 -2.14 13.23 -19.62
C ASP A 116 -0.64 13.53 -19.60
N ARG A 117 -0.06 13.80 -18.43
CA ARG A 117 1.39 14.06 -18.28
C ARG A 117 2.20 12.87 -18.79
N THR A 118 3.38 13.17 -19.35
CA THR A 118 4.26 12.11 -19.85
C THR A 118 4.76 11.21 -18.72
N VAL A 119 5.07 9.96 -19.04
CA VAL A 119 5.67 9.02 -18.06
C VAL A 119 6.96 9.58 -17.48
N LEU A 120 7.73 10.33 -18.29
CA LEU A 120 8.99 10.92 -17.86
C LEU A 120 8.78 12.09 -16.88
N ASP A 121 7.78 12.93 -17.11
CA ASP A 121 7.43 14.04 -16.19
C ASP A 121 7.00 13.48 -14.82
N ILE A 122 6.16 12.43 -14.84
CA ILE A 122 5.72 11.75 -13.62
C ILE A 122 6.93 11.13 -12.91
N ALA A 123 7.83 10.45 -13.65
CA ALA A 123 9.05 9.88 -13.09
C ALA A 123 9.91 10.94 -12.39
N GLY A 124 10.11 12.10 -13.06
CA GLY A 124 10.84 13.24 -12.51
C GLY A 124 10.26 13.76 -11.20
N GLN A 125 8.94 13.87 -11.09
CA GLN A 125 8.25 14.29 -9.87
C GLN A 125 8.58 13.39 -8.67
N PHE A 126 8.74 12.09 -8.90
CA PHE A 126 9.10 11.14 -7.84
C PHE A 126 10.61 10.92 -7.69
N GLY A 127 11.44 11.79 -8.30
CA GLY A 127 12.89 11.79 -8.16
C GLY A 127 13.60 10.72 -8.97
N TYR A 128 13.04 10.33 -10.13
CA TYR A 128 13.67 9.44 -11.09
C TYR A 128 14.16 10.22 -12.30
N ASP A 129 15.47 10.35 -12.44
CA ASP A 129 16.11 11.01 -13.59
C ASP A 129 16.13 10.13 -14.85
N ASN A 130 15.79 8.84 -14.70
CA ASN A 130 15.85 7.85 -15.77
C ASN A 130 14.55 7.06 -15.88
N GLY A 131 13.87 7.21 -17.03
CA GLY A 131 12.60 6.55 -17.31
C GLY A 131 12.67 5.02 -17.26
N SER A 132 13.81 4.39 -17.64
CA SER A 132 13.98 2.94 -17.57
C SER A 132 14.05 2.45 -16.13
N LYS A 133 14.75 3.18 -15.25
CA LYS A 133 14.80 2.87 -13.81
C LYS A 133 13.42 3.03 -13.16
N PHE A 134 12.70 4.09 -13.54
CA PHE A 134 11.32 4.30 -13.11
C PHE A 134 10.40 3.16 -13.57
N ALA A 135 10.42 2.83 -14.88
CA ALA A 135 9.57 1.78 -15.44
C ALA A 135 9.83 0.41 -14.80
N LYS A 136 11.10 0.11 -14.46
CA LYS A 136 11.44 -1.10 -13.71
C LYS A 136 10.86 -1.05 -12.29
N ALA A 137 11.10 0.03 -11.54
CA ALA A 137 10.59 0.18 -10.18
C ALA A 137 9.05 0.15 -10.14
N PHE A 138 8.40 0.75 -11.13
CA PHE A 138 6.95 0.73 -11.28
C PHE A 138 6.42 -0.69 -11.51
N ARG A 139 7.05 -1.44 -12.43
CA ARG A 139 6.67 -2.83 -12.68
C ARG A 139 6.92 -3.73 -11.46
N ASP A 140 8.01 -3.53 -10.75
CA ASP A 140 8.34 -4.31 -9.54
C ASP A 140 7.29 -4.11 -8.42
N VAL A 141 6.60 -2.97 -8.38
CA VAL A 141 5.60 -2.65 -7.34
C VAL A 141 4.17 -2.85 -7.84
N ILE A 142 3.85 -2.41 -9.05
CA ILE A 142 2.49 -2.39 -9.60
C ILE A 142 2.19 -3.64 -10.46
N GLY A 143 3.24 -4.38 -10.88
CA GLY A 143 3.10 -5.60 -11.69
C GLY A 143 3.12 -5.37 -13.19
N VAL A 144 2.78 -4.17 -13.69
CA VAL A 144 2.74 -3.83 -15.12
C VAL A 144 3.57 -2.60 -15.44
N SER A 145 3.87 -2.36 -16.72
CA SER A 145 4.61 -1.17 -17.13
C SER A 145 3.75 0.10 -17.00
N PRO A 146 4.36 1.31 -16.81
CA PRO A 146 3.60 2.56 -16.72
C PRO A 146 2.67 2.82 -17.91
N ASN A 147 3.11 2.47 -19.13
CA ASN A 147 2.31 2.65 -20.34
C ASN A 147 1.13 1.65 -20.39
N ALA A 148 1.36 0.39 -20.04
CA ALA A 148 0.30 -0.61 -19.96
C ALA A 148 -0.75 -0.22 -18.91
N TYR A 149 -0.31 0.25 -17.74
CA TYR A 149 -1.19 0.73 -16.67
C TYR A 149 -2.04 1.92 -17.12
N ARG A 150 -1.47 2.89 -17.85
CA ARG A 150 -2.20 4.02 -18.43
C ARG A 150 -3.25 3.58 -19.43
N SER A 151 -2.96 2.57 -20.25
CA SER A 151 -3.89 2.03 -21.25
C SER A 151 -5.01 1.15 -20.66
N GLY A 152 -5.10 1.05 -19.33
CA GLY A 152 -6.14 0.25 -18.65
C GLY A 152 -5.84 -1.25 -18.63
N ILE A 153 -4.63 -1.67 -18.95
CA ILE A 153 -4.20 -3.06 -18.77
C ILE A 153 -3.82 -3.22 -17.30
N ASP A 154 -4.81 -3.60 -16.50
CA ASP A 154 -4.59 -3.95 -15.11
C ASP A 154 -4.09 -5.40 -15.01
N CYS A 155 -3.15 -5.68 -14.11
CA CYS A 155 -2.87 -7.04 -13.70
C CYS A 155 -4.06 -7.52 -12.84
N ASP A 156 -4.89 -8.41 -13.35
CA ASP A 156 -6.02 -9.01 -12.59
C ASP A 156 -5.57 -9.76 -11.32
N SER A 157 -4.26 -9.87 -11.08
CA SER A 157 -3.68 -10.58 -9.92
C SER A 157 -2.95 -9.71 -8.91
N CYS A 158 -2.84 -8.40 -9.12
CA CYS A 158 -2.15 -7.47 -8.21
C CYS A 158 -3.11 -6.39 -7.68
N ALA A 159 -4.11 -6.77 -6.91
CA ALA A 159 -4.75 -5.83 -6.00
C ALA A 159 -3.71 -5.48 -4.92
N PRO A 160 -3.23 -4.22 -4.81
CA PRO A 160 -2.41 -3.85 -3.67
C PRO A 160 -3.33 -3.82 -2.45
N GLU A 161 -3.17 -4.79 -1.57
CA GLU A 161 -3.58 -4.59 -0.18
C GLU A 161 -2.80 -3.38 0.32
N ALA A 162 -3.46 -2.23 0.36
CA ALA A 162 -2.97 -1.09 1.08
C ALA A 162 -2.79 -1.54 2.53
N PRO A 163 -1.61 -1.36 3.15
CA PRO A 163 -1.48 -1.60 4.58
C PRO A 163 -2.48 -0.67 5.27
N ALA A 164 -3.43 -1.27 5.98
CA ALA A 164 -4.35 -0.54 6.82
C ALA A 164 -3.54 0.26 7.85
N VAL A 165 -3.71 1.57 7.82
CA VAL A 165 -3.24 2.49 8.88
C VAL A 165 -4.19 2.38 10.05
#